data_8e89b4fa0d1528fafa07ec749aac6fcc
#
_entry.id   8e89b4fa0d1528fafa07ec749aac6fcc
#
_cell.length_a   1.000
_cell.length_b   1.000
_cell.length_c   1.000
_cell.angle_alpha   90.00
_cell.angle_beta   90.00
_cell.angle_gamma   90.00
#
_symmetry.space_group_name_H-M   'P 1'
#
loop_
_entity.id
_entity.type
_entity.pdbx_description
1 polymer ?
#
loop_
_entity_poly.entity_id
_entity_poly.type
_entity_poly.pdbx_seq_one_letter_code
_entity_poly.pdbx_strand_id
1 'polypeptide(L)' 'VTAALDPETVNEVLLAIKDLAQKGMTCILVTHEMGFAREIADHIYFTDRGVIVEHGPPATFFTDAKDPRTQEFLSQIL' A
#
# COMPACT_ATOMS: atom_id res chain seq x y z
N VAL A 1 1.94 -11.11 2.24
CA VAL A 1 2.03 -12.11 1.18
C VAL A 1 3.34 -12.03 0.40
N THR A 2 3.81 -10.82 0.13
CA THR A 2 5.03 -10.65 -0.68
C THR A 2 6.32 -10.85 0.12
N ALA A 3 6.26 -10.88 1.45
CA ALA A 3 7.45 -10.95 2.30
C ALA A 3 8.26 -12.24 2.13
N ALA A 4 7.62 -13.32 1.70
CA ALA A 4 8.27 -14.62 1.52
C ALA A 4 8.83 -14.85 0.12
N LEU A 5 8.62 -13.89 -0.80
CA LEU A 5 9.05 -14.00 -2.19
C LEU A 5 10.34 -13.23 -2.42
N ASP A 6 11.13 -13.66 -3.41
CA ASP A 6 12.31 -12.89 -3.79
C ASP A 6 11.87 -11.62 -4.55
N PRO A 7 12.74 -10.59 -4.64
CA PRO A 7 12.37 -9.32 -5.26
C PRO A 7 11.89 -9.42 -6.71
N GLU A 8 12.43 -10.35 -7.46
CA GLU A 8 12.07 -10.52 -8.86
C GLU A 8 10.65 -11.08 -8.99
N THR A 9 10.34 -12.10 -8.20
CA THR A 9 9.00 -12.71 -8.18
C THR A 9 7.96 -11.72 -7.66
N VAL A 10 8.30 -10.95 -6.63
CA VAL A 10 7.43 -9.89 -6.11
C VAL A 10 7.09 -8.91 -7.21
N ASN A 11 8.06 -8.47 -7.99
CA ASN A 11 7.83 -7.53 -9.08
C ASN A 11 6.86 -8.08 -10.12
N GLU A 12 6.99 -9.34 -10.49
CA GLU A 12 6.08 -9.97 -11.45
C GLU A 12 4.64 -10.01 -10.94
N VAL A 13 4.47 -10.35 -9.66
CA VAL A 13 3.14 -10.39 -9.03
C VAL A 13 2.53 -8.99 -8.99
N LEU A 14 3.32 -7.99 -8.61
CA LEU A 14 2.83 -6.61 -8.52
C LEU A 14 2.43 -6.05 -9.88
N LEU A 15 3.18 -6.38 -10.92
CA LEU A 15 2.83 -5.97 -12.29
C LEU A 15 1.52 -6.60 -12.76
N ALA A 16 1.30 -7.86 -12.41
CA ALA A 16 0.04 -8.55 -12.75
C ALA A 16 -1.16 -7.88 -12.05
N ILE A 17 -0.99 -7.53 -10.78
CA ILE A 17 -2.05 -6.85 -10.02
C ILE A 17 -2.34 -5.47 -10.61
N LYS A 18 -1.29 -4.74 -10.98
CA LYS A 18 -1.43 -3.44 -11.60
C LYS A 18 -2.22 -3.53 -12.90
N ASP A 19 -1.95 -4.53 -13.72
CA ASP A 19 -2.66 -4.74 -14.97
C ASP A 19 -4.15 -4.98 -14.74
N LEU A 20 -4.49 -5.83 -13.76
CA LEU A 20 -5.89 -6.10 -13.40
C LEU A 20 -6.60 -4.84 -12.94
N ALA A 21 -5.94 -4.03 -12.11
CA ALA A 21 -6.51 -2.79 -11.60
C ALA A 21 -6.77 -1.80 -12.72
N GLN A 22 -5.88 -1.72 -13.70
CA GLN A 22 -6.03 -0.82 -14.83
C GLN A 22 -7.17 -1.22 -15.75
N LYS A 23 -7.56 -2.50 -15.73
CA LYS A 23 -8.70 -2.99 -16.50
C LYS A 23 -10.04 -2.73 -15.82
N GLY A 24 -10.06 -1.98 -14.75
CA GLY A 24 -11.28 -1.61 -14.05
C GLY A 24 -11.75 -2.57 -12.98
N MET A 25 -10.94 -3.57 -12.65
CA MET A 25 -11.28 -4.52 -11.60
C MET A 25 -11.10 -3.87 -10.23
N THR A 26 -12.06 -4.08 -9.34
CA THR A 26 -11.95 -3.65 -7.94
C THR A 26 -11.10 -4.66 -7.19
N CYS A 27 -9.99 -4.20 -6.63
CA CYS A 27 -9.04 -5.07 -5.93
C CYS A 27 -8.75 -4.55 -4.54
N ILE A 28 -8.62 -5.48 -3.58
CA ILE A 28 -8.13 -5.16 -2.24
C ILE A 28 -6.79 -5.86 -2.07
N LEU A 29 -5.75 -5.08 -1.75
CA LEU A 29 -4.39 -5.59 -1.62
C LEU A 29 -3.87 -5.33 -0.21
N VAL A 30 -3.39 -6.37 0.44
CA VAL A 30 -2.71 -6.26 1.74
C VAL A 30 -1.22 -6.42 1.50
N THR A 31 -0.44 -5.39 1.79
CA THR A 31 0.98 -5.41 1.44
C THR A 31 1.80 -4.49 2.34
N HIS A 32 3.08 -4.80 2.44
CA HIS A 32 4.09 -3.91 3.03
C HIS A 32 4.86 -3.13 1.95
N GLU A 33 4.56 -3.38 0.70
CA GLU A 33 5.25 -2.74 -0.43
C GLU A 33 4.68 -1.33 -0.67
N MET A 34 5.19 -0.37 0.08
CA MET A 34 4.63 0.98 0.05
C MET A 34 4.87 1.72 -1.27
N GLY A 35 5.99 1.46 -1.93
CA GLY A 35 6.24 2.04 -3.24
C GLY A 35 5.19 1.61 -4.26
N PHE A 36 4.82 0.35 -4.24
CA PHE A 36 3.79 -0.19 -5.12
C PHE A 36 2.41 0.37 -4.75
N ALA A 37 2.07 0.38 -3.46
CA ALA A 37 0.81 0.92 -3.00
C ALA A 37 0.65 2.38 -3.43
N ARG A 38 1.71 3.16 -3.30
CA ARG A 38 1.72 4.56 -3.71
C ARG A 38 1.44 4.74 -5.19
N GLU A 39 1.98 3.83 -6.01
CA GLU A 39 1.86 3.91 -7.46
C GLU A 39 0.46 3.55 -7.95
N ILE A 40 -0.16 2.50 -7.41
CA ILE A 40 -1.38 1.94 -8.00
C ILE A 40 -2.64 2.10 -7.17
N ALA A 41 -2.55 2.35 -5.87
CA ALA A 41 -3.74 2.41 -5.03
C ALA A 41 -4.55 3.68 -5.32
N ASP A 42 -5.86 3.52 -5.31
CA ASP A 42 -6.79 4.65 -5.34
C ASP A 42 -7.08 5.14 -3.95
N HIS A 43 -7.01 4.23 -2.97
CA HIS A 43 -7.26 4.54 -1.57
C HIS A 43 -6.45 3.60 -0.70
N ILE A 44 -5.88 4.12 0.37
CA ILE A 44 -5.03 3.35 1.28
C ILE A 44 -5.63 3.36 2.67
N TYR A 45 -5.65 2.19 3.32
CA TYR A 45 -6.08 2.04 4.69
C TYR A 45 -4.89 1.53 5.51
N PHE A 46 -4.47 2.30 6.51
CA PHE A 46 -3.44 1.86 7.44
C PHE A 46 -4.12 1.22 8.64
N THR A 47 -3.83 -0.06 8.86
CA THR A 47 -4.43 -0.80 9.95
C THR A 47 -3.37 -1.19 10.98
N ASP A 48 -3.76 -1.20 12.24
CA ASP A 48 -2.91 -1.63 13.32
C ASP A 48 -3.77 -2.20 14.43
N ARG A 49 -3.38 -3.37 14.93
CA ARG A 49 -4.09 -4.08 16.02
C ARG A 49 -5.57 -4.27 15.73
N GLY A 50 -5.90 -4.57 14.47
CA GLY A 50 -7.27 -4.86 14.08
C GLY A 50 -8.15 -3.66 13.86
N VAL A 51 -7.60 -2.44 13.89
CA VAL A 51 -8.38 -1.23 13.65
C VAL A 51 -7.77 -0.42 12.51
N ILE A 52 -8.63 0.33 11.82
CA ILE A 52 -8.18 1.28 10.81
C ILE A 52 -7.73 2.54 11.51
N VAL A 53 -6.43 2.83 11.45
CA VAL A 53 -5.84 4.00 12.11
C VAL A 53 -6.08 5.26 11.27
N GLU A 54 -5.85 5.14 9.97
CA GLU A 54 -5.99 6.25 9.05
C GLU A 54 -6.23 5.73 7.65
N HIS A 55 -6.90 6.50 6.80
CA HIS A 55 -7.07 6.15 5.40
C HIS A 55 -7.17 7.40 4.54
N GLY A 56 -6.92 7.24 3.25
CA GLY A 56 -7.02 8.34 2.31
C GLY A 56 -6.39 7.98 0.98
N PRO A 57 -6.46 8.90 0.00
CA PRO A 57 -5.78 8.69 -1.27
C PRO A 57 -4.27 8.72 -1.08
N PRO A 58 -3.50 8.05 -1.98
CA PRO A 58 -2.05 7.94 -1.82
C PRO A 58 -1.33 9.29 -1.63
N ALA A 59 -1.73 10.29 -2.41
CA ALA A 59 -1.08 11.60 -2.33
C ALA A 59 -1.16 12.18 -0.93
N THR A 60 -2.33 12.09 -0.29
CA THR A 60 -2.53 12.61 1.07
C THR A 60 -1.92 11.68 2.11
N PHE A 61 -2.11 10.38 1.94
CA PHE A 61 -1.64 9.41 2.92
C PHE A 61 -0.13 9.48 3.13
N PHE A 62 0.64 9.56 2.04
CA PHE A 62 2.10 9.54 2.13
C PHE A 62 2.72 10.90 2.45
N THR A 63 2.04 12.00 2.16
CA THR A 63 2.63 13.32 2.32
C THR A 63 1.99 14.16 3.42
N ASP A 64 0.76 13.83 3.81
CA ASP A 64 -0.02 14.63 4.76
C ASP A 64 -0.75 13.75 5.77
N ALA A 65 -0.11 12.66 6.19
CA ALA A 65 -0.67 11.79 7.22
C ALA A 65 -0.86 12.55 8.52
N LYS A 66 -2.00 12.37 9.15
CA LYS A 66 -2.40 13.16 10.31
C LYS A 66 -2.25 12.41 11.62
N ASP A 67 -2.40 11.09 11.59
CA ASP A 67 -2.27 10.29 12.80
C ASP A 67 -0.78 10.08 13.12
N PRO A 68 -0.35 10.32 14.37
CA PRO A 68 1.05 10.11 14.76
C PRO A 68 1.56 8.69 14.50
N ARG A 69 0.72 7.69 14.59
CA ARG A 69 1.10 6.31 14.31
C ARG A 69 1.40 6.10 12.85
N THR A 70 0.60 6.69 11.98
CA THR A 70 0.84 6.64 10.54
C THR A 70 2.15 7.33 10.20
N GLN A 71 2.39 8.49 10.79
CA GLN A 71 3.62 9.24 10.58
C GLN A 71 4.84 8.44 11.01
N GLU A 72 4.76 7.79 12.16
CA GLU A 72 5.84 6.94 12.66
C GLU A 72 6.12 5.77 11.72
N PHE A 73 5.06 5.08 11.29
CA PHE A 73 5.17 3.96 10.35
C PHE A 73 5.85 4.39 9.04
N LEU A 74 5.38 5.48 8.46
CA LEU A 74 5.95 5.97 7.21
C LEU A 74 7.39 6.42 7.36
N SER A 75 7.76 6.99 8.49
CA SER A 75 9.14 7.42 8.73
C SER A 75 10.11 6.24 8.81
N GLN A 76 9.64 5.07 9.20
CA GLN A 76 10.48 3.88 9.32
C GLN A 76 10.73 3.20 7.97
N ILE A 77 9.83 3.34 7.02
CA ILE A 77 9.92 2.62 5.74
C ILE A 77 10.22 3.53 4.55
N LEU A 78 10.06 4.81 4.72
CA LEU A 78 10.42 5.80 3.72
C LEU A 78 11.61 6.60 4.18
#